data_d72c069744f58426b8eb527244485ea6
#
_entry.id   d72c069744f58426b8eb527244485ea6
#
_cell.length_a   1.000
_cell.length_b   1.000
_cell.length_c   1.000
_cell.angle_alpha   90.00
_cell.angle_beta   90.00
_cell.angle_gamma   90.00
#
_symmetry.space_group_name_H-M   'P 1'
#
loop_
_entity.id
_entity.type
_entity.pdbx_description
1 polymer ?
#
loop_
_entity_poly.entity_id
_entity_poly.type
_entity_poly.pdbx_seq_one_letter_code
_entity_poly.pdbx_strand_id
1 'polypeptide(L)'
;MVGRTERAKRSWGAPDYTYPEHLRAELETLPATPGVYLFHGQSSTLPLYIGKSIHLRNRVMDHFRNAAEASLLRQTRSIQVIEMAGDIGAQLLESQLIKTLRPLYNQKLRRIPRQFSIRLYRGEVSIEHSGEIDPAAAPWLYGLYSSPRAAKETLRRLADQHRLCYGLLGLERLQAGRPCFRAMLKRCSGACHGAEPLNAHEERLRSVLQHLEQAAWPFPGAIALKEQGAQRTQFHVLRDWHYLGSATSLAGARRLQATPGAFDRDCYRLLRKYLETQLHCVSLL
;
A
#
# COMPACT_ATOMS: atom_id res chain seq x y z
N MET A 1 50.75 11.80 -30.42
CA MET A 1 50.75 11.05 -29.13
C MET A 1 50.00 11.88 -28.12
N VAL A 2 48.76 11.54 -27.84
CA VAL A 2 47.94 12.24 -26.85
C VAL A 2 47.61 11.24 -25.74
N GLY A 3 48.16 11.53 -24.56
CA GLY A 3 48.04 10.67 -23.39
C GLY A 3 46.59 10.61 -22.87
N ARG A 4 46.05 9.42 -22.77
CA ARG A 4 44.81 9.12 -22.04
C ARG A 4 45.12 9.17 -20.55
N THR A 5 44.61 10.18 -19.85
CA THR A 5 44.59 10.21 -18.39
C THR A 5 43.53 9.19 -17.89
N GLU A 6 44.00 8.10 -17.31
CA GLU A 6 43.17 7.18 -16.55
C GLU A 6 42.61 7.89 -15.31
N ARG A 7 41.29 8.10 -15.30
CA ARG A 7 40.56 8.47 -14.09
C ARG A 7 40.58 7.29 -13.12
N ALA A 8 41.36 7.39 -12.07
CA ALA A 8 41.36 6.47 -10.95
C ALA A 8 39.93 6.38 -10.37
N LYS A 9 39.32 5.20 -10.48
CA LYS A 9 38.09 4.87 -9.75
C LYS A 9 38.43 4.89 -8.26
N ARG A 10 37.96 5.92 -7.52
CA ARG A 10 38.01 5.92 -6.07
C ARG A 10 37.10 4.75 -5.60
N SER A 11 37.73 3.67 -5.18
CA SER A 11 37.07 2.63 -4.38
C SER A 11 36.76 3.25 -3.01
N TRP A 12 35.49 3.61 -2.78
CA TRP A 12 35.02 3.87 -1.44
C TRP A 12 35.08 2.51 -0.73
N GLY A 13 36.08 2.31 0.14
CA GLY A 13 36.19 1.14 0.99
C GLY A 13 34.87 0.97 1.74
N ALA A 14 34.35 -0.25 1.83
CA ALA A 14 33.22 -0.55 2.70
C ALA A 14 33.53 0.02 4.09
N PRO A 15 32.63 0.79 4.72
CA PRO A 15 32.90 1.33 6.05
C PRO A 15 33.21 0.17 6.99
N ASP A 16 34.31 0.27 7.74
CA ASP A 16 34.70 -0.75 8.73
C ASP A 16 33.50 -1.00 9.64
N TYR A 17 32.94 -2.21 9.55
CA TYR A 17 31.86 -2.62 10.41
C TYR A 17 32.42 -2.96 11.78
N THR A 18 32.03 -2.17 12.76
CA THR A 18 32.31 -2.45 14.19
C THR A 18 30.99 -2.86 14.85
N TYR A 19 31.01 -4.02 15.51
CA TYR A 19 29.86 -4.50 16.25
C TYR A 19 29.52 -3.51 17.37
N PRO A 20 28.27 -3.07 17.52
CA PRO A 20 27.87 -2.11 18.55
C PRO A 20 27.69 -2.80 19.92
N GLU A 21 28.79 -3.04 20.63
CA GLU A 21 28.83 -3.75 21.92
C GLU A 21 27.87 -3.15 22.97
N HIS A 22 27.61 -1.85 22.90
CA HIS A 22 26.67 -1.18 23.83
C HIS A 22 25.24 -1.66 23.72
N LEU A 23 24.83 -2.36 22.64
CA LEU A 23 23.50 -2.92 22.46
C LEU A 23 23.43 -4.40 22.85
N ARG A 24 24.53 -5.02 23.25
CA ARG A 24 24.56 -6.47 23.56
C ARG A 24 23.51 -6.89 24.59
N ALA A 25 23.42 -6.15 25.69
CA ALA A 25 22.46 -6.45 26.75
C ALA A 25 20.99 -6.40 26.26
N GLU A 26 20.67 -5.44 25.40
CA GLU A 26 19.32 -5.35 24.81
C GLU A 26 19.04 -6.53 23.86
N LEU A 27 20.04 -6.96 23.07
CA LEU A 27 19.90 -8.09 22.15
C LEU A 27 19.64 -9.41 22.88
N GLU A 28 20.22 -9.61 24.06
CA GLU A 28 20.03 -10.81 24.88
C GLU A 28 18.59 -10.93 25.40
N THR A 29 17.94 -9.80 25.65
CA THR A 29 16.56 -9.74 26.18
C THR A 29 15.47 -9.75 25.10
N LEU A 30 15.82 -9.71 23.81
CA LEU A 30 14.85 -9.67 22.72
C LEU A 30 13.96 -10.92 22.72
N PRO A 31 12.62 -10.75 22.60
CA PRO A 31 11.69 -11.85 22.51
C PRO A 31 11.77 -12.56 21.15
N ALA A 32 11.42 -13.84 21.13
CA ALA A 32 11.32 -14.64 19.91
C ALA A 32 9.90 -14.63 19.32
N THR A 33 9.10 -13.65 19.65
CA THR A 33 7.69 -13.50 19.25
C THR A 33 7.52 -12.63 18.02
N PRO A 34 6.34 -12.67 17.35
CA PRO A 34 5.99 -11.70 16.31
C PRO A 34 5.91 -10.28 16.88
N GLY A 35 6.22 -9.28 16.04
CA GLY A 35 6.08 -7.88 16.42
C GLY A 35 6.82 -6.90 15.55
N VAL A 36 6.90 -5.67 16.07
CA VAL A 36 7.58 -4.53 15.44
C VAL A 36 8.75 -4.13 16.33
N TYR A 37 9.89 -3.81 15.71
CA TYR A 37 11.07 -3.29 16.39
C TYR A 37 11.43 -1.92 15.84
N LEU A 38 11.92 -1.06 16.72
CA LEU A 38 12.31 0.31 16.43
C LEU A 38 13.76 0.52 16.88
N PHE A 39 14.61 0.98 15.97
CA PHE A 39 15.96 1.40 16.30
C PHE A 39 15.96 2.90 16.58
N HIS A 40 16.30 3.29 17.79
CA HIS A 40 16.38 4.69 18.20
C HIS A 40 17.83 5.17 18.21
N GLY A 41 18.04 6.41 17.77
CA GLY A 41 19.30 7.13 17.91
C GLY A 41 19.35 7.91 19.23
N GLN A 42 19.81 9.15 19.17
CA GLN A 42 19.79 10.04 20.33
C GLN A 42 18.36 10.47 20.73
N SER A 43 17.44 10.49 19.78
CA SER A 43 16.03 10.80 20.05
C SER A 43 15.28 9.53 20.44
N SER A 44 14.59 9.56 21.57
CA SER A 44 13.70 8.48 22.01
C SER A 44 12.33 8.49 21.32
N THR A 45 11.95 9.63 20.71
CA THR A 45 10.63 9.81 20.07
C THR A 45 10.65 9.56 18.57
N LEU A 46 11.81 9.78 17.91
CA LEU A 46 11.96 9.59 16.46
C LEU A 46 12.92 8.44 16.18
N PRO A 47 12.40 7.27 15.78
CA PRO A 47 13.24 6.13 15.45
C PRO A 47 14.04 6.36 14.15
N LEU A 48 15.21 5.77 14.09
CA LEU A 48 16.03 5.72 12.88
C LEU A 48 15.44 4.74 11.86
N TYR A 49 14.95 3.60 12.35
CA TYR A 49 14.41 2.53 11.53
C TYR A 49 13.27 1.81 12.27
N ILE A 50 12.28 1.37 11.54
CA ILE A 50 11.19 0.52 12.01
C ILE A 50 11.11 -0.71 11.11
N GLY A 51 10.96 -1.90 11.70
CA GLY A 51 10.76 -3.13 10.96
C GLY A 51 9.87 -4.11 11.70
N LYS A 52 9.28 -5.07 10.98
CA LYS A 52 8.47 -6.14 11.54
C LYS A 52 9.13 -7.50 11.40
N SER A 53 8.75 -8.42 12.25
CA SER A 53 9.11 -9.83 12.10
C SER A 53 8.09 -10.73 12.76
N ILE A 54 8.00 -11.98 12.30
CA ILE A 54 7.34 -13.07 13.03
C ILE A 54 8.27 -13.63 14.12
N HIS A 55 9.54 -13.25 14.11
CA HIS A 55 10.60 -13.68 15.03
C HIS A 55 11.53 -12.49 15.30
N LEU A 56 11.17 -11.65 16.27
CA LEU A 56 11.87 -10.38 16.56
C LEU A 56 13.37 -10.58 16.76
N ARG A 57 13.78 -11.47 17.67
CA ARG A 57 15.19 -11.73 17.97
C ARG A 57 16.01 -12.05 16.72
N ASN A 58 15.54 -13.01 15.92
CA ASN A 58 16.28 -13.43 14.73
C ASN A 58 16.44 -12.28 13.74
N ARG A 59 15.34 -11.55 13.48
CA ARG A 59 15.36 -10.44 12.52
C ARG A 59 16.25 -9.29 12.95
N VAL A 60 16.22 -8.94 14.22
CA VAL A 60 17.12 -7.90 14.77
C VAL A 60 18.56 -8.36 14.67
N MET A 61 18.88 -9.61 15.04
CA MET A 61 20.24 -10.16 14.89
C MET A 61 20.73 -10.19 13.44
N ASP A 62 19.83 -10.36 12.46
CA ASP A 62 20.22 -10.31 11.04
C ASP A 62 20.73 -8.92 10.63
N HIS A 63 20.16 -7.84 11.18
CA HIS A 63 20.70 -6.49 10.99
C HIS A 63 22.14 -6.40 11.48
N PHE A 64 22.44 -6.96 12.65
CA PHE A 64 23.79 -6.93 13.24
C PHE A 64 24.81 -7.80 12.50
N ARG A 65 24.35 -8.74 11.68
CA ARG A 65 25.22 -9.56 10.80
C ARG A 65 25.43 -8.94 9.42
N ASN A 66 24.70 -7.88 9.08
CA ASN A 66 24.74 -7.25 7.77
C ASN A 66 25.63 -6.02 7.78
N ALA A 67 26.84 -6.12 7.26
CA ALA A 67 27.79 -5.00 7.16
C ALA A 67 27.24 -3.81 6.35
N ALA A 68 26.33 -4.03 5.40
CA ALA A 68 25.70 -2.95 4.64
C ALA A 68 24.87 -2.01 5.53
N GLU A 69 24.45 -2.44 6.71
CA GLU A 69 23.68 -1.68 7.67
C GLU A 69 24.53 -0.99 8.77
N ALA A 70 25.85 -1.04 8.64
CA ALA A 70 26.78 -0.45 9.58
C ALA A 70 26.48 1.02 9.91
N SER A 71 25.99 1.81 8.95
CA SER A 71 25.62 3.22 9.17
C SER A 71 24.42 3.38 10.09
N LEU A 72 23.40 2.54 9.95
CA LEU A 72 22.24 2.49 10.84
C LEU A 72 22.68 2.08 12.24
N LEU A 73 23.41 0.96 12.34
CA LEU A 73 23.81 0.38 13.63
C LEU A 73 24.72 1.29 14.46
N ARG A 74 25.65 2.02 13.83
CA ARG A 74 26.49 3.01 14.51
C ARG A 74 25.70 4.15 15.17
N GLN A 75 24.55 4.51 14.58
CA GLN A 75 23.69 5.57 15.08
C GLN A 75 22.68 5.05 16.10
N THR A 76 22.41 3.74 16.12
CA THR A 76 21.46 3.13 17.06
C THR A 76 22.00 3.19 18.49
N ARG A 77 21.16 3.63 19.41
CA ARG A 77 21.44 3.74 20.84
C ARG A 77 20.57 2.83 21.69
N SER A 78 19.36 2.50 21.20
CA SER A 78 18.47 1.58 21.87
C SER A 78 17.53 0.89 20.88
N ILE A 79 16.98 -0.25 21.29
CA ILE A 79 16.06 -1.07 20.51
C ILE A 79 14.76 -1.22 21.31
N GLN A 80 13.69 -0.63 20.79
CA GLN A 80 12.35 -0.84 21.33
C GLN A 80 11.65 -1.96 20.57
N VAL A 81 10.90 -2.82 21.25
CA VAL A 81 10.07 -3.85 20.64
C VAL A 81 8.62 -3.73 21.09
N ILE A 82 7.71 -4.02 20.16
CA ILE A 82 6.26 -4.08 20.40
C ILE A 82 5.81 -5.45 19.93
N GLU A 83 5.54 -6.32 20.88
CA GLU A 83 5.11 -7.68 20.56
C GLU A 83 3.67 -7.71 20.06
N MET A 84 3.44 -8.49 19.01
CA MET A 84 2.13 -8.69 18.39
C MET A 84 1.69 -10.16 18.46
N ALA A 85 0.40 -10.42 18.25
CA ALA A 85 -0.11 -11.79 18.24
C ALA A 85 0.42 -12.58 17.04
N GLY A 86 0.60 -11.92 15.90
CA GLY A 86 1.07 -12.56 14.68
C GLY A 86 1.55 -11.56 13.63
N ASP A 87 1.63 -12.04 12.40
CA ASP A 87 2.19 -11.28 11.27
C ASP A 87 1.26 -10.17 10.78
N ILE A 88 -0.05 -10.37 10.87
CA ILE A 88 -1.05 -9.38 10.40
C ILE A 88 -0.92 -8.11 11.22
N GLY A 89 -1.01 -8.24 12.55
CA GLY A 89 -0.86 -7.10 13.45
C GLY A 89 0.50 -6.43 13.33
N ALA A 90 1.56 -7.21 13.18
CA ALA A 90 2.91 -6.67 12.97
C ALA A 90 3.01 -5.85 11.67
N GLN A 91 2.45 -6.31 10.56
CA GLN A 91 2.43 -5.58 9.29
C GLN A 91 1.60 -4.29 9.37
N LEU A 92 0.42 -4.35 9.98
CA LEU A 92 -0.46 -3.19 10.15
C LEU A 92 0.21 -2.11 10.99
N LEU A 93 0.78 -2.51 12.13
CA LEU A 93 1.45 -1.60 13.05
C LEU A 93 2.73 -1.00 12.46
N GLU A 94 3.58 -1.82 11.80
CA GLU A 94 4.77 -1.32 11.09
C GLU A 94 4.40 -0.26 10.07
N SER A 95 3.42 -0.53 9.21
CA SER A 95 2.97 0.40 8.18
C SER A 95 2.47 1.72 8.80
N GLN A 96 1.68 1.65 9.86
CA GLN A 96 1.18 2.82 10.58
C GLN A 96 2.32 3.64 11.18
N LEU A 97 3.23 2.99 11.92
CA LEU A 97 4.35 3.66 12.59
C LEU A 97 5.32 4.32 11.59
N ILE A 98 5.65 3.64 10.47
CA ILE A 98 6.52 4.22 9.45
C ILE A 98 5.89 5.49 8.84
N LYS A 99 4.58 5.49 8.56
CA LYS A 99 3.88 6.64 8.00
C LYS A 99 3.75 7.80 8.98
N THR A 100 3.55 7.50 10.26
CA THR A 100 3.41 8.49 11.32
C THR A 100 4.76 9.08 11.71
N LEU A 101 5.75 8.25 11.98
CA LEU A 101 7.05 8.66 12.53
C LEU A 101 8.09 8.99 11.46
N ARG A 102 7.92 8.51 10.22
CA ARG A 102 8.78 8.77 9.05
C ARG A 102 10.28 8.55 9.32
N PRO A 103 10.68 7.37 9.81
CA PRO A 103 12.06 7.12 10.22
C PRO A 103 13.05 7.30 9.09
N LEU A 104 14.29 7.69 9.43
CA LEU A 104 15.31 8.13 8.48
C LEU A 104 15.68 7.03 7.47
N TYR A 105 15.86 5.79 7.94
CA TYR A 105 16.34 4.67 7.14
C TYR A 105 15.25 3.86 6.43
N ASN A 106 13.96 4.08 6.76
CA ASN A 106 12.89 3.47 5.99
C ASN A 106 12.65 4.27 4.69
N GLN A 107 13.06 3.72 3.56
CA GLN A 107 12.81 4.34 2.25
C GLN A 107 11.41 4.04 1.72
N LYS A 108 10.90 2.84 2.00
CA LYS A 108 9.54 2.41 1.63
C LYS A 108 8.55 2.79 2.73
N LEU A 109 7.26 2.90 2.38
CA LEU A 109 6.14 3.17 3.28
C LEU A 109 6.13 4.56 3.97
N ARG A 110 7.13 5.41 3.80
CA ARG A 110 7.19 6.75 4.45
C ARG A 110 6.14 7.73 3.96
N ARG A 111 5.61 7.55 2.78
CA ARG A 111 4.60 8.43 2.17
C ARG A 111 3.39 7.61 1.79
N ILE A 112 2.21 8.18 2.00
CA ILE A 112 1.00 7.73 1.34
C ILE A 112 1.06 8.35 -0.07
N PRO A 113 1.38 7.57 -1.11
CA PRO A 113 1.50 8.13 -2.45
C PRO A 113 0.11 8.55 -2.93
N ARG A 114 0.04 9.63 -3.69
CA ARG A 114 -1.19 9.99 -4.41
C ARG A 114 -1.65 8.81 -5.24
N GLN A 115 -2.92 8.47 -5.13
CA GLN A 115 -3.52 7.38 -5.88
C GLN A 115 -4.59 7.93 -6.81
N PHE A 116 -4.72 7.29 -7.95
CA PHE A 116 -5.71 7.62 -8.95
C PHE A 116 -6.48 6.36 -9.31
N SER A 117 -7.75 6.51 -9.63
CA SER A 117 -8.62 5.41 -10.03
C SER A 117 -9.39 5.79 -11.28
N ILE A 118 -9.70 4.83 -12.11
CA ILE A 118 -10.66 4.99 -13.19
C ILE A 118 -12.04 4.94 -12.54
N ARG A 119 -12.85 5.95 -12.79
CA ARG A 119 -14.26 5.99 -12.39
C ARG A 119 -15.13 5.77 -13.62
N LEU A 120 -16.10 4.85 -13.50
CA LEU A 120 -17.17 4.69 -14.48
C LEU A 120 -18.50 4.99 -13.81
N TYR A 121 -19.08 6.13 -14.11
CA TYR A 121 -20.34 6.56 -13.52
C TYR A 121 -21.27 7.09 -14.59
N ARG A 122 -22.47 6.50 -14.71
CA ARG A 122 -23.50 6.86 -15.72
C ARG A 122 -22.96 6.91 -17.15
N GLY A 123 -22.09 5.95 -17.52
CA GLY A 123 -21.50 5.87 -18.84
C GLY A 123 -20.30 6.79 -19.09
N GLU A 124 -20.00 7.68 -18.15
CA GLU A 124 -18.83 8.58 -18.24
C GLU A 124 -17.62 7.98 -17.56
N VAL A 125 -16.46 8.12 -18.20
CA VAL A 125 -15.16 7.68 -17.67
C VAL A 125 -14.36 8.89 -17.28
N SER A 126 -13.95 8.92 -16.01
CA SER A 126 -13.02 9.93 -15.48
C SER A 126 -11.86 9.27 -14.72
N ILE A 127 -10.83 10.05 -14.43
CA ILE A 127 -9.71 9.62 -13.58
C ILE A 127 -9.72 10.50 -12.34
N GLU A 128 -10.04 9.88 -11.23
CA GLU A 128 -10.24 10.56 -9.96
C GLU A 128 -9.04 10.37 -9.05
N HIS A 129 -8.79 11.35 -8.20
CA HIS A 129 -7.75 11.30 -7.18
C HIS A 129 -8.33 10.80 -5.85
N SER A 130 -7.63 9.91 -5.17
CA SER A 130 -8.09 9.31 -3.90
C SER A 130 -8.27 10.31 -2.74
N GLY A 131 -7.81 11.55 -2.89
CA GLY A 131 -8.09 12.63 -1.93
C GLY A 131 -9.43 13.32 -2.15
N GLU A 132 -10.07 13.09 -3.30
CA GLU A 132 -11.34 13.70 -3.70
C GLU A 132 -12.52 12.74 -3.56
N ILE A 133 -12.24 11.44 -3.65
CA ILE A 133 -13.23 10.38 -3.48
C ILE A 133 -12.68 9.34 -2.51
N ASP A 134 -13.46 8.98 -1.50
CA ASP A 134 -13.14 7.85 -0.65
C ASP A 134 -13.36 6.54 -1.43
N PRO A 135 -12.30 5.78 -1.76
CA PRO A 135 -12.43 4.52 -2.49
C PRO A 135 -13.25 3.47 -1.74
N ALA A 136 -13.34 3.58 -0.41
CA ALA A 136 -14.13 2.66 0.40
C ALA A 136 -15.63 2.88 0.25
N ALA A 137 -16.04 4.11 -0.09
CA ALA A 137 -17.45 4.51 -0.22
C ALA A 137 -17.94 4.53 -1.69
N ALA A 138 -17.05 4.37 -2.68
CA ALA A 138 -17.40 4.53 -4.09
C ALA A 138 -17.32 3.20 -4.87
N PRO A 139 -18.45 2.54 -5.15
CA PRO A 139 -18.48 1.18 -5.73
C PRO A 139 -18.14 1.11 -7.23
N TRP A 140 -17.78 2.21 -7.87
CA TRP A 140 -17.48 2.28 -9.31
C TRP A 140 -16.09 2.82 -9.62
N LEU A 141 -15.15 2.50 -8.72
CA LEU A 141 -13.74 2.81 -8.91
C LEU A 141 -12.95 1.56 -9.32
N TYR A 142 -12.09 1.72 -10.30
CA TYR A 142 -11.33 0.63 -10.91
C TYR A 142 -9.83 0.93 -10.89
N GLY A 143 -9.07 0.01 -10.33
CA GLY A 143 -7.62 0.08 -10.25
C GLY A 143 -7.09 1.17 -9.31
N LEU A 144 -5.86 0.97 -8.84
CA LEU A 144 -5.10 1.92 -8.02
C LEU A 144 -3.80 2.27 -8.74
N TYR A 145 -3.74 3.47 -9.28
CA TYR A 145 -2.65 3.95 -10.13
C TYR A 145 -1.83 5.02 -9.42
N SER A 146 -0.53 5.03 -9.67
CA SER A 146 0.39 6.04 -9.11
C SER A 146 0.30 7.39 -9.82
N SER A 147 -0.38 7.46 -10.97
CA SER A 147 -0.54 8.70 -11.74
C SER A 147 -1.72 8.61 -12.70
N PRO A 148 -2.30 9.75 -13.13
CA PRO A 148 -3.32 9.77 -14.19
C PRO A 148 -2.82 9.15 -15.50
N ARG A 149 -1.53 9.30 -15.80
CA ARG A 149 -0.91 8.71 -16.99
C ARG A 149 -0.98 7.18 -16.96
N ALA A 150 -0.67 6.56 -15.81
CA ALA A 150 -0.74 5.11 -15.64
C ALA A 150 -2.18 4.58 -15.79
N ALA A 151 -3.17 5.31 -15.27
CA ALA A 151 -4.59 4.98 -15.46
C ALA A 151 -5.00 5.07 -16.94
N LYS A 152 -4.63 6.15 -17.64
CA LYS A 152 -4.89 6.32 -19.08
C LYS A 152 -4.22 5.23 -19.91
N GLU A 153 -3.01 4.82 -19.57
CA GLU A 153 -2.31 3.76 -20.28
C GLU A 153 -3.02 2.40 -20.12
N THR A 154 -3.53 2.12 -18.93
CA THR A 154 -4.38 0.94 -18.72
C THR A 154 -5.66 1.01 -19.58
N LEU A 155 -6.35 2.16 -19.61
CA LEU A 155 -7.54 2.34 -20.45
C LEU A 155 -7.22 2.16 -21.94
N ARG A 156 -6.07 2.66 -22.42
CA ARG A 156 -5.65 2.46 -23.82
C ARG A 156 -5.47 0.98 -24.12
N ARG A 157 -4.71 0.28 -23.29
CA ARG A 157 -4.49 -1.16 -23.46
C ARG A 157 -5.80 -1.95 -23.48
N LEU A 158 -6.71 -1.67 -22.55
CA LEU A 158 -8.02 -2.32 -22.50
C LEU A 158 -8.87 -1.98 -23.74
N ALA A 159 -8.85 -0.72 -24.17
CA ALA A 159 -9.56 -0.30 -25.37
C ALA A 159 -9.02 -0.98 -26.64
N ASP A 160 -7.70 -1.19 -26.71
CA ASP A 160 -7.08 -1.91 -27.82
C ASP A 160 -7.45 -3.39 -27.84
N GLN A 161 -7.45 -4.04 -26.69
CA GLN A 161 -7.77 -5.46 -26.56
C GLN A 161 -9.25 -5.75 -26.79
N HIS A 162 -10.13 -4.85 -26.36
CA HIS A 162 -11.58 -5.07 -26.34
C HIS A 162 -12.37 -4.19 -27.29
N ARG A 163 -11.68 -3.54 -28.25
CA ARG A 163 -12.30 -2.69 -29.30
C ARG A 163 -13.19 -1.57 -28.73
N LEU A 164 -12.81 -1.00 -27.59
CA LEU A 164 -13.52 0.12 -26.98
C LEU A 164 -13.21 1.44 -27.69
N CYS A 165 -14.12 2.40 -27.59
CA CYS A 165 -14.00 3.69 -28.25
C CYS A 165 -13.13 4.66 -27.42
N TYR A 166 -12.01 5.13 -27.98
CA TYR A 166 -11.13 6.11 -27.32
C TYR A 166 -11.85 7.42 -27.00
N GLY A 167 -12.73 7.87 -27.88
CA GLY A 167 -13.47 9.11 -27.66
C GLY A 167 -14.38 9.04 -26.43
N LEU A 168 -15.14 7.94 -26.27
CA LEU A 168 -16.02 7.72 -25.13
C LEU A 168 -15.25 7.47 -23.83
N LEU A 169 -13.99 7.01 -23.92
CA LEU A 169 -13.10 6.85 -22.77
C LEU A 169 -12.34 8.14 -22.40
N GLY A 170 -12.57 9.25 -23.07
CA GLY A 170 -11.84 10.50 -22.84
C GLY A 170 -10.35 10.44 -23.21
N LEU A 171 -9.95 9.46 -24.03
CA LEU A 171 -8.56 9.29 -24.50
C LEU A 171 -8.27 10.06 -25.78
N GLU A 172 -9.30 10.48 -26.49
CA GLU A 172 -9.28 11.23 -27.74
C GLU A 172 -10.41 12.26 -27.73
N ARG A 173 -10.18 13.44 -28.28
CA ARG A 173 -11.24 14.46 -28.48
C ARG A 173 -12.17 14.02 -29.62
N LEU A 174 -13.44 13.88 -29.32
CA LEU A 174 -14.48 13.69 -30.32
C LEU A 174 -14.79 15.02 -31.01
N GLN A 175 -14.90 15.00 -32.31
CA GLN A 175 -15.44 16.10 -33.10
C GLN A 175 -16.90 15.81 -33.45
N ALA A 176 -17.76 16.82 -33.33
CA ALA A 176 -19.18 16.66 -33.65
C ALA A 176 -19.38 16.14 -35.06
N GLY A 177 -20.21 15.10 -35.22
CA GLY A 177 -20.51 14.48 -36.49
C GLY A 177 -19.39 13.65 -37.15
N ARG A 178 -18.28 13.43 -36.48
CA ARG A 178 -17.19 12.59 -37.00
C ARG A 178 -16.89 11.39 -36.09
N PRO A 179 -16.63 10.21 -36.71
CA PRO A 179 -16.16 9.06 -35.94
C PRO A 179 -14.78 9.34 -35.34
N CYS A 180 -14.45 8.71 -34.20
CA CYS A 180 -13.11 8.76 -33.63
C CYS A 180 -12.08 8.13 -34.59
N PHE A 181 -10.81 8.50 -34.44
CA PHE A 181 -9.74 8.00 -35.33
C PHE A 181 -9.69 6.45 -35.38
N ARG A 182 -9.93 5.78 -34.24
CA ARG A 182 -9.94 4.32 -34.21
C ARG A 182 -11.13 3.68 -34.93
N ALA A 183 -12.28 4.35 -34.95
CA ALA A 183 -13.43 3.89 -35.76
C ALA A 183 -13.10 3.93 -37.23
N MET A 184 -12.44 5.01 -37.71
CA MET A 184 -11.97 5.11 -39.08
C MET A 184 -11.00 3.99 -39.48
N LEU A 185 -10.15 3.57 -38.51
CA LEU A 185 -9.23 2.43 -38.67
C LEU A 185 -9.87 1.06 -38.43
N LYS A 186 -11.18 0.98 -38.17
CA LYS A 186 -11.90 -0.26 -37.80
C LYS A 186 -11.34 -0.96 -36.57
N ARG A 187 -10.71 -0.21 -35.66
CA ARG A 187 -10.11 -0.71 -34.41
C ARG A 187 -11.01 -0.53 -33.19
N CYS A 188 -12.20 0.03 -33.33
CA CYS A 188 -13.26 0.03 -32.32
C CYS A 188 -14.60 -0.28 -33.00
N SER A 189 -15.61 -0.60 -32.17
CA SER A 189 -16.94 -0.99 -32.67
C SER A 189 -17.82 0.19 -33.10
N GLY A 190 -17.33 1.44 -32.96
CA GLY A 190 -17.96 2.63 -33.52
C GLY A 190 -19.10 3.24 -32.70
N ALA A 191 -19.12 3.03 -31.39
CA ALA A 191 -20.18 3.56 -30.50
C ALA A 191 -20.27 5.09 -30.53
N CYS A 192 -19.17 5.81 -30.78
CA CYS A 192 -19.18 7.29 -30.87
C CYS A 192 -19.92 7.87 -32.07
N HIS A 193 -20.25 7.07 -33.07
CA HIS A 193 -21.00 7.51 -34.28
C HIS A 193 -22.21 6.60 -34.59
N GLY A 194 -22.66 5.82 -33.60
CA GLY A 194 -23.89 5.03 -33.70
C GLY A 194 -23.77 3.67 -34.39
N ALA A 195 -22.56 3.22 -34.79
CA ALA A 195 -22.38 1.88 -35.37
C ALA A 195 -22.54 0.76 -34.31
N GLU A 196 -22.39 1.10 -33.04
CA GLU A 196 -22.67 0.27 -31.90
C GLU A 196 -23.56 1.04 -30.89
N PRO A 197 -24.57 0.41 -30.28
CA PRO A 197 -25.33 1.05 -29.22
C PRO A 197 -24.48 1.42 -28.01
N LEU A 198 -24.71 2.60 -27.41
CA LEU A 198 -23.91 3.11 -26.28
C LEU A 198 -23.96 2.17 -25.06
N ASN A 199 -25.14 1.58 -24.79
CA ASN A 199 -25.29 0.61 -23.71
C ASN A 199 -24.43 -0.65 -23.92
N ALA A 200 -24.35 -1.17 -25.15
CA ALA A 200 -23.51 -2.32 -25.45
C ALA A 200 -22.00 -2.02 -25.25
N HIS A 201 -21.58 -0.80 -25.62
CA HIS A 201 -20.22 -0.33 -25.32
C HIS A 201 -19.97 -0.21 -23.81
N GLU A 202 -20.93 0.37 -23.05
CA GLU A 202 -20.80 0.52 -21.60
C GLU A 202 -20.76 -0.84 -20.89
N GLU A 203 -21.62 -1.79 -21.25
CA GLU A 203 -21.62 -3.15 -20.70
C GLU A 203 -20.30 -3.86 -20.95
N ARG A 204 -19.75 -3.76 -22.17
CA ARG A 204 -18.43 -4.32 -22.49
C ARG A 204 -17.33 -3.65 -21.67
N LEU A 205 -17.35 -2.32 -21.55
CA LEU A 205 -16.40 -1.59 -20.71
C LEU A 205 -16.49 -2.02 -19.26
N ARG A 206 -17.70 -2.14 -18.71
CA ARG A 206 -17.94 -2.58 -17.33
C ARG A 206 -17.41 -4.00 -17.10
N SER A 207 -17.69 -4.93 -17.99
CA SER A 207 -17.19 -6.30 -17.95
C SER A 207 -15.65 -6.35 -17.95
N VAL A 208 -15.01 -5.52 -18.78
CA VAL A 208 -13.55 -5.45 -18.88
C VAL A 208 -12.92 -4.83 -17.62
N LEU A 209 -13.58 -3.86 -16.98
CA LEU A 209 -13.10 -3.22 -15.78
C LEU A 209 -13.34 -4.04 -14.50
N GLN A 210 -14.27 -5.00 -14.53
CA GLN A 210 -14.71 -5.75 -13.34
C GLN A 210 -13.56 -6.37 -12.55
N HIS A 211 -12.55 -6.92 -13.21
CA HIS A 211 -11.37 -7.50 -12.53
C HIS A 211 -10.43 -6.47 -11.89
N LEU A 212 -10.63 -5.17 -12.19
CA LEU A 212 -9.93 -4.05 -11.57
C LEU A 212 -10.75 -3.35 -10.49
N GLU A 213 -11.98 -3.81 -10.28
CA GLU A 213 -12.89 -3.18 -9.33
C GLU A 213 -12.29 -3.14 -7.93
N GLN A 214 -12.35 -1.96 -7.33
CA GLN A 214 -11.96 -1.82 -5.94
C GLN A 214 -13.11 -2.30 -5.07
N ALA A 215 -12.79 -3.20 -4.15
CA ALA A 215 -13.78 -3.65 -3.20
C ALA A 215 -14.17 -2.49 -2.28
N ALA A 216 -15.44 -2.12 -2.27
CA ALA A 216 -16.00 -1.28 -1.23
C ALA A 216 -15.82 -1.98 0.13
N TRP A 217 -15.85 -1.20 1.22
CA TRP A 217 -15.81 -1.78 2.56
C TRP A 217 -17.06 -2.66 2.79
N PRO A 218 -16.88 -3.97 3.05
CA PRO A 218 -18.02 -4.91 3.02
C PRO A 218 -18.83 -4.95 4.32
N PHE A 219 -18.48 -4.12 5.31
CA PHE A 219 -19.10 -4.13 6.62
C PHE A 219 -19.82 -2.81 6.91
N PRO A 220 -20.92 -2.81 7.67
CA PRO A 220 -21.67 -1.59 7.98
C PRO A 220 -20.93 -0.62 8.90
N GLY A 221 -19.82 -1.05 9.51
CA GLY A 221 -19.02 -0.21 10.42
C GLY A 221 -17.66 -0.81 10.70
N ALA A 222 -17.10 -0.49 11.85
CA ALA A 222 -15.83 -1.05 12.29
C ALA A 222 -15.96 -2.53 12.63
N ILE A 223 -14.90 -3.28 12.33
CA ILE A 223 -14.75 -4.68 12.73
C ILE A 223 -13.49 -4.88 13.55
N ALA A 224 -13.46 -5.95 14.32
CA ALA A 224 -12.24 -6.46 14.95
C ALA A 224 -11.81 -7.75 14.24
N LEU A 225 -10.65 -7.73 13.62
CA LEU A 225 -9.99 -8.92 13.09
C LEU A 225 -9.25 -9.61 14.23
N LYS A 226 -9.69 -10.81 14.61
CA LYS A 226 -9.04 -11.60 15.66
C LYS A 226 -7.80 -12.30 15.09
N GLU A 227 -6.64 -12.03 15.66
CA GLU A 227 -5.41 -12.77 15.39
C GLU A 227 -4.98 -13.51 16.65
N GLN A 228 -4.80 -14.83 16.52
CA GLN A 228 -4.41 -15.70 17.63
C GLN A 228 -2.99 -16.22 17.38
N GLY A 229 -2.06 -15.79 18.21
CA GLY A 229 -0.70 -16.29 18.27
C GLY A 229 -0.52 -17.34 19.37
N ALA A 230 0.70 -17.88 19.50
CA ALA A 230 1.04 -18.91 20.48
C ALA A 230 0.90 -18.41 21.94
N GLN A 231 1.19 -17.13 22.19
CA GLN A 231 1.24 -16.57 23.55
C GLN A 231 0.15 -15.54 23.85
N ARG A 232 -0.46 -14.98 22.81
CA ARG A 232 -1.45 -13.90 22.96
C ARG A 232 -2.47 -13.89 21.83
N THR A 233 -3.63 -13.35 22.12
CA THR A 233 -4.66 -13.02 21.15
C THR A 233 -4.80 -11.51 21.09
N GLN A 234 -4.93 -10.97 19.87
CA GLN A 234 -5.21 -9.55 19.64
C GLN A 234 -6.38 -9.36 18.69
N PHE A 235 -7.00 -8.20 18.82
CA PHE A 235 -8.12 -7.74 17.98
C PHE A 235 -7.66 -6.47 17.26
N HIS A 236 -7.49 -6.56 15.95
CA HIS A 236 -7.08 -5.45 15.11
C HIS A 236 -8.32 -4.74 14.62
N VAL A 237 -8.50 -3.49 15.03
CA VAL A 237 -9.68 -2.70 14.69
C VAL A 237 -9.49 -2.07 13.33
N LEU A 238 -10.45 -2.36 12.45
CA LEU A 238 -10.45 -1.96 11.05
C LEU A 238 -11.76 -1.25 10.73
N ARG A 239 -11.68 -0.19 9.93
CA ARG A 239 -12.84 0.51 9.39
C ARG A 239 -12.48 1.16 8.06
N ASP A 240 -13.33 1.01 7.05
CA ASP A 240 -13.15 1.65 5.75
C ASP A 240 -11.74 1.42 5.16
N TRP A 241 -11.25 0.19 5.26
CA TRP A 241 -9.90 -0.23 4.87
C TRP A 241 -8.75 0.43 5.64
N HIS A 242 -9.02 1.06 6.79
CA HIS A 242 -8.01 1.63 7.66
C HIS A 242 -7.79 0.77 8.90
N TYR A 243 -6.55 0.74 9.36
CA TYR A 243 -6.18 0.18 10.64
C TYR A 243 -6.23 1.26 11.72
N LEU A 244 -7.08 1.07 12.72
CA LEU A 244 -7.31 2.02 13.81
C LEU A 244 -6.50 1.70 15.07
N GLY A 245 -5.99 0.48 15.19
CA GLY A 245 -5.21 0.03 16.34
C GLY A 245 -5.48 -1.42 16.71
N SER A 246 -4.79 -1.91 17.73
CA SER A 246 -4.96 -3.26 18.26
C SER A 246 -5.28 -3.25 19.75
N ALA A 247 -6.10 -4.18 20.18
CA ALA A 247 -6.46 -4.39 21.57
C ALA A 247 -6.30 -5.87 21.97
N THR A 248 -6.13 -6.15 23.27
CA THR A 248 -6.05 -7.51 23.82
C THR A 248 -7.41 -8.10 24.16
N SER A 249 -8.48 -7.32 24.06
CA SER A 249 -9.86 -7.75 24.31
C SER A 249 -10.86 -7.04 23.39
N LEU A 250 -12.03 -7.63 23.17
CA LEU A 250 -13.12 -7.01 22.43
C LEU A 250 -13.61 -5.71 23.08
N ALA A 251 -13.65 -5.66 24.41
CA ALA A 251 -14.00 -4.43 25.13
C ALA A 251 -13.00 -3.31 24.89
N GLY A 252 -11.71 -3.64 24.80
CA GLY A 252 -10.66 -2.71 24.40
C GLY A 252 -10.80 -2.28 22.93
N ALA A 253 -11.10 -3.21 22.04
CA ALA A 253 -11.33 -2.92 20.62
C ALA A 253 -12.48 -1.94 20.40
N ARG A 254 -13.62 -2.11 21.10
CA ARG A 254 -14.76 -1.19 21.02
C ARG A 254 -14.44 0.25 21.45
N ARG A 255 -13.42 0.45 22.25
CA ARG A 255 -12.96 1.79 22.70
C ARG A 255 -12.02 2.48 21.71
N LEU A 256 -11.49 1.75 20.73
CA LEU A 256 -10.62 2.33 19.70
C LEU A 256 -11.48 3.06 18.67
N GLN A 257 -11.69 4.37 18.91
CA GLN A 257 -12.47 5.27 18.05
C GLN A 257 -11.55 6.27 17.36
N ALA A 258 -10.56 5.78 16.60
CA ALA A 258 -9.74 6.66 15.78
C ALA A 258 -10.53 7.08 14.54
N THR A 259 -10.40 8.34 14.16
CA THR A 259 -10.91 8.80 12.86
C THR A 259 -10.01 8.25 11.75
N PRO A 260 -10.57 7.59 10.72
CA PRO A 260 -9.78 7.15 9.59
C PRO A 260 -9.03 8.34 8.96
N GLY A 261 -7.75 8.13 8.65
CA GLY A 261 -6.94 9.10 7.92
C GLY A 261 -7.24 9.08 6.41
N ALA A 262 -6.34 9.68 5.61
CA ALA A 262 -6.40 9.56 4.15
C ALA A 262 -6.24 8.09 3.72
N PHE A 263 -6.92 7.71 2.62
CA PHE A 263 -6.88 6.36 2.07
C PHE A 263 -5.45 5.84 1.88
N ASP A 264 -5.17 4.68 2.45
CA ASP A 264 -3.87 4.03 2.44
C ASP A 264 -3.91 2.75 1.57
N ARG A 265 -3.34 2.85 0.37
CA ARG A 265 -3.26 1.72 -0.57
C ARG A 265 -2.57 0.49 0.00
N ASP A 266 -1.54 0.68 0.81
CA ASP A 266 -0.75 -0.44 1.33
C ASP A 266 -1.58 -1.19 2.39
N CYS A 267 -2.28 -0.46 3.25
CA CYS A 267 -3.25 -0.99 4.20
C CYS A 267 -4.40 -1.71 3.46
N TYR A 268 -5.00 -1.06 2.44
CA TYR A 268 -6.05 -1.65 1.61
C TYR A 268 -5.63 -3.00 0.99
N ARG A 269 -4.45 -3.05 0.35
CA ARG A 269 -3.95 -4.28 -0.29
C ARG A 269 -3.71 -5.39 0.71
N LEU A 270 -3.14 -5.03 1.86
CA LEU A 270 -2.90 -5.96 2.96
C LEU A 270 -4.22 -6.52 3.47
N LEU A 271 -5.16 -5.66 3.84
CA LEU A 271 -6.45 -6.05 4.39
C LEU A 271 -7.29 -6.84 3.39
N ARG A 272 -7.33 -6.42 2.12
CA ARG A 272 -8.05 -7.15 1.08
C ARG A 272 -7.59 -8.61 1.01
N LYS A 273 -6.27 -8.84 1.00
CA LYS A 273 -5.72 -10.19 1.00
C LYS A 273 -6.21 -11.03 2.19
N TYR A 274 -6.24 -10.45 3.38
CA TYR A 274 -6.64 -11.18 4.59
C TYR A 274 -8.16 -11.36 4.70
N LEU A 275 -8.96 -10.37 4.33
CA LEU A 275 -10.41 -10.45 4.38
C LEU A 275 -10.98 -11.41 3.33
N GLU A 276 -10.36 -11.56 2.17
CA GLU A 276 -10.70 -12.57 1.17
C GLU A 276 -10.44 -14.01 1.64
N THR A 277 -9.53 -14.22 2.59
CA THR A 277 -9.18 -15.55 3.14
C THR A 277 -10.03 -15.98 4.36
N GLN A 278 -11.16 -15.34 4.61
CA GLN A 278 -12.12 -15.68 5.68
C GLN A 278 -11.53 -15.70 7.11
N LEU A 279 -10.78 -14.71 7.47
CA LEU A 279 -10.32 -14.55 8.85
C LEU A 279 -11.51 -14.19 9.78
N HIS A 280 -11.42 -14.62 11.04
CA HIS A 280 -12.46 -14.38 12.05
C HIS A 280 -12.61 -12.88 12.33
N CYS A 281 -13.60 -12.27 11.70
CA CYS A 281 -13.99 -10.88 11.92
C CYS A 281 -15.21 -10.81 12.86
N VAL A 282 -15.15 -9.89 13.81
CA VAL A 282 -16.23 -9.60 14.75
C VAL A 282 -16.71 -8.18 14.51
N SER A 283 -18.02 -7.98 14.26
CA SER A 283 -18.60 -6.62 14.20
C SER A 283 -18.45 -5.92 15.55
N LEU A 284 -18.10 -4.64 15.51
CA LEU A 284 -17.98 -3.78 16.70
C LEU A 284 -19.17 -2.86 16.90
N LEU A 285 -20.23 -3.03 16.07
CA LEU A 285 -21.50 -2.35 16.23
C LEU A 285 -22.22 -2.78 17.50
#